data_44e133e9243ac3a86d015b6168427447
#
_entry.id   44e133e9243ac3a86d015b6168427447
#
_cell.length_a   1.000
_cell.length_b   1.000
_cell.length_c   1.000
_cell.angle_alpha   90.00
_cell.angle_beta   90.00
_cell.angle_gamma   90.00
#
_symmetry.space_group_name_H-M   'P 1'
#
loop_
_entity.id
_entity.type
_entity.pdbx_description
1 polymer ?
#
loop_
_entity_poly.entity_id
_entity_poly.type
_entity_poly.pdbx_seq_one_letter_code
_entity_poly.pdbx_strand_id
1 'polypeptide(L)'
;MKISLSHLSVGYTASQALVSDVNVELQSGQLHCLIGRNGIGKSTLLKTLTGFLPKLSGNLLLDGKGIETFTQQGLARKISIVLTQKPDVQNLTVAEVIGLGRSPYTGFFGKLRARDCAVVNDAIRSVGIEPLRHRMIQTLSDGERQKVMIAKALAQETPIILLDEPTAFLDFPSKAETFQLLRSMAHEKDKLIVLSTHDLELAVRFADCLLEVEEGSLHIVTAAEVRQEMQEIIGK
;
A
#
# COMPACT_ATOMS: atom_id res chain seq x y z
N MET A 1 -1.82 2.90 15.82
CA MET A 1 -1.53 3.91 14.79
C MET A 1 -2.80 4.28 14.09
N LYS A 2 -3.04 5.59 13.81
CA LYS A 2 -4.28 6.07 13.17
C LYS A 2 -3.97 7.12 12.11
N ILE A 3 -4.68 7.06 10.97
CA ILE A 3 -4.76 8.14 9.98
C ILE A 3 -6.15 8.75 10.10
N SER A 4 -6.23 10.08 10.27
CA SER A 4 -7.50 10.80 10.29
C SER A 4 -7.54 11.79 9.15
N LEU A 5 -8.58 11.69 8.33
CA LEU A 5 -8.85 12.57 7.19
C LEU A 5 -10.10 13.40 7.53
N SER A 6 -10.02 14.71 7.37
CA SER A 6 -11.14 15.62 7.60
C SER A 6 -11.22 16.65 6.48
N HIS A 7 -12.30 16.63 5.72
CA HIS A 7 -12.52 17.48 4.56
C HIS A 7 -11.36 17.45 3.55
N LEU A 8 -10.67 16.30 3.48
CA LEU A 8 -9.49 16.14 2.63
C LEU A 8 -9.91 16.12 1.16
N SER A 9 -9.26 16.94 0.34
CA SER A 9 -9.36 16.88 -1.12
C SER A 9 -8.00 16.60 -1.73
N VAL A 10 -7.96 15.71 -2.73
CA VAL A 10 -6.75 15.26 -3.42
C VAL A 10 -6.91 15.36 -4.93
N GLY A 11 -5.84 15.65 -5.61
CA GLY A 11 -5.79 15.84 -7.05
C GLY A 11 -4.47 16.46 -7.48
N TYR A 12 -4.38 16.90 -8.73
CA TYR A 12 -3.16 17.51 -9.27
C TYR A 12 -3.17 19.04 -9.18
N THR A 13 -4.35 19.64 -9.31
CA THR A 13 -4.56 21.09 -9.19
C THR A 13 -5.88 21.35 -8.47
N ALA A 14 -6.07 22.55 -7.93
CA ALA A 14 -7.32 22.92 -7.26
C ALA A 14 -8.57 22.80 -8.17
N SER A 15 -8.39 22.97 -9.49
CA SER A 15 -9.44 22.81 -10.49
C SER A 15 -9.63 21.36 -10.96
N GLN A 16 -8.76 20.44 -10.56
CA GLN A 16 -8.77 19.02 -10.92
C GLN A 16 -8.69 18.14 -9.67
N ALA A 17 -9.56 18.40 -8.71
CA ALA A 17 -9.74 17.49 -7.59
C ALA A 17 -10.31 16.15 -8.13
N LEU A 18 -9.67 15.05 -7.77
CA LEU A 18 -10.11 13.70 -8.14
C LEU A 18 -11.00 13.09 -7.05
N VAL A 19 -10.67 13.35 -5.78
CA VAL A 19 -11.50 12.95 -4.64
C VAL A 19 -11.56 14.14 -3.70
N SER A 20 -12.77 14.47 -3.24
CA SER A 20 -13.04 15.66 -2.44
C SER A 20 -13.80 15.32 -1.17
N ASP A 21 -13.64 16.17 -0.17
CA ASP A 21 -14.36 16.10 1.10
C ASP A 21 -14.28 14.76 1.81
N VAL A 22 -13.11 14.11 1.77
CA VAL A 22 -12.90 12.82 2.41
C VAL A 22 -12.88 12.99 3.93
N ASN A 23 -13.80 12.27 4.60
CA ASN A 23 -13.93 12.23 6.04
C ASN A 23 -13.88 10.77 6.51
N VAL A 24 -12.72 10.27 6.93
CA VAL A 24 -12.54 8.88 7.37
C VAL A 24 -11.41 8.76 8.38
N GLU A 25 -11.53 7.79 9.28
CA GLU A 25 -10.47 7.35 10.17
C GLU A 25 -10.06 5.92 9.83
N LEU A 26 -8.75 5.71 9.61
CA LEU A 26 -8.16 4.41 9.35
C LEU A 26 -7.33 4.02 10.58
N GLN A 27 -7.52 2.80 11.08
CA GLN A 27 -6.88 2.34 12.32
C GLN A 27 -5.95 1.15 12.06
N SER A 28 -4.91 1.01 12.89
CA SER A 28 -4.08 -0.20 12.89
C SER A 28 -4.89 -1.43 13.34
N GLY A 29 -4.36 -2.60 13.05
CA GLY A 29 -5.06 -3.86 13.27
C GLY A 29 -6.08 -4.20 12.19
N GLN A 30 -6.22 -3.40 11.13
CA GLN A 30 -7.20 -3.56 10.07
C GLN A 30 -6.57 -3.53 8.68
N LEU A 31 -7.12 -4.36 7.77
CA LEU A 31 -6.88 -4.31 6.34
C LEU A 31 -7.99 -3.49 5.67
N HIS A 32 -7.64 -2.30 5.19
CA HIS A 32 -8.53 -1.43 4.44
C HIS A 32 -8.35 -1.67 2.95
N CYS A 33 -9.42 -1.97 2.21
CA CYS A 33 -9.40 -2.07 0.76
C CYS A 33 -10.06 -0.86 0.12
N LEU A 34 -9.30 -0.14 -0.70
CA LEU A 34 -9.75 1.01 -1.48
C LEU A 34 -10.18 0.52 -2.86
N ILE A 35 -11.49 0.49 -3.10
CA ILE A 35 -12.11 0.03 -4.35
C ILE A 35 -12.63 1.18 -5.19
N GLY A 36 -12.97 0.92 -6.44
CA GLY A 36 -13.47 1.90 -7.41
C GLY A 36 -12.82 1.76 -8.78
N ARG A 37 -13.35 2.43 -9.78
CA ARG A 37 -12.92 2.35 -11.17
C ARG A 37 -11.47 2.81 -11.37
N ASN A 38 -10.84 2.36 -12.46
CA ASN A 38 -9.50 2.82 -12.83
C ASN A 38 -9.54 4.32 -13.18
N GLY A 39 -8.50 5.05 -12.74
CA GLY A 39 -8.38 6.49 -12.98
C GLY A 39 -9.20 7.37 -12.03
N ILE A 40 -10.04 6.82 -11.12
CA ILE A 40 -10.93 7.58 -10.24
C ILE A 40 -10.20 8.40 -9.15
N GLY A 41 -8.90 8.14 -8.91
CA GLY A 41 -8.13 8.89 -7.89
C GLY A 41 -7.52 8.03 -6.77
N LYS A 42 -7.69 6.70 -6.76
CA LYS A 42 -7.16 5.80 -5.72
C LYS A 42 -5.65 5.97 -5.50
N SER A 43 -4.86 5.88 -6.57
CA SER A 43 -3.40 6.06 -6.51
C SER A 43 -3.00 7.47 -6.08
N THR A 44 -3.79 8.49 -6.45
CA THR A 44 -3.56 9.87 -6.03
C THR A 44 -3.81 10.03 -4.54
N LEU A 45 -4.88 9.46 -4.01
CA LEU A 45 -5.16 9.42 -2.58
C LEU A 45 -4.01 8.74 -1.83
N LEU A 46 -3.59 7.53 -2.25
CA LEU A 46 -2.48 6.81 -1.61
C LEU A 46 -1.17 7.63 -1.63
N LYS A 47 -0.83 8.27 -2.74
CA LYS A 47 0.35 9.15 -2.84
C LYS A 47 0.23 10.37 -1.92
N THR A 48 -0.95 10.94 -1.75
CA THR A 48 -1.18 12.06 -0.83
C THR A 48 -1.03 11.60 0.63
N LEU A 49 -1.52 10.40 0.98
CA LEU A 49 -1.33 9.83 2.33
C LEU A 49 0.14 9.62 2.71
N THR A 50 1.06 9.50 1.74
CA THR A 50 2.51 9.42 1.99
C THR A 50 3.21 10.76 2.03
N GLY A 51 2.53 11.86 1.66
CA GLY A 51 3.15 13.16 1.46
C GLY A 51 3.92 13.30 0.13
N PHE A 52 3.86 12.31 -0.80
CA PHE A 52 4.44 12.44 -2.14
C PHE A 52 3.69 13.45 -3.00
N LEU A 53 2.39 13.56 -2.83
CA LEU A 53 1.58 14.60 -3.43
C LEU A 53 1.01 15.49 -2.32
N PRO A 54 1.02 16.81 -2.51
CA PRO A 54 0.37 17.71 -1.56
C PRO A 54 -1.14 17.49 -1.59
N LYS A 55 -1.78 17.62 -0.44
CA LYS A 55 -3.25 17.73 -0.37
C LYS A 55 -3.70 19.05 -1.00
N LEU A 56 -4.88 19.08 -1.59
CA LEU A 56 -5.46 20.31 -2.13
C LEU A 56 -6.13 21.12 -1.02
N SER A 57 -6.84 20.46 -0.11
CA SER A 57 -7.48 21.11 1.06
C SER A 57 -7.69 20.10 2.18
N GLY A 58 -8.20 20.56 3.33
CA GLY A 58 -8.54 19.71 4.46
C GLY A 58 -7.35 19.30 5.33
N ASN A 59 -7.57 18.33 6.18
CA ASN A 59 -6.56 17.84 7.14
C ASN A 59 -6.23 16.37 6.91
N LEU A 60 -4.94 16.05 7.03
CA LEU A 60 -4.39 14.70 7.03
C LEU A 60 -3.49 14.56 8.27
N LEU A 61 -3.94 13.77 9.22
CA LEU A 61 -3.26 13.60 10.50
C LEU A 61 -2.77 12.16 10.69
N LEU A 62 -1.53 12.00 11.17
CA LEU A 62 -0.97 10.75 11.67
C LEU A 62 -0.89 10.82 13.19
N ASP A 63 -1.66 9.99 13.90
CA ASP A 63 -1.79 10.03 15.37
C ASP A 63 -2.01 11.46 15.90
N GLY A 64 -2.89 12.22 15.26
CA GLY A 64 -3.26 13.58 15.63
C GLY A 64 -2.27 14.67 15.22
N LYS A 65 -1.18 14.34 14.50
CA LYS A 65 -0.19 15.31 14.00
C LYS A 65 -0.32 15.48 12.49
N GLY A 66 -0.34 16.71 12.00
CA GLY A 66 -0.37 17.00 10.57
C GLY A 66 0.80 16.36 9.84
N ILE A 67 0.55 15.75 8.67
CA ILE A 67 1.59 15.08 7.90
C ILE A 67 2.73 16.02 7.50
N GLU A 68 2.44 17.27 7.28
CA GLU A 68 3.38 18.35 6.94
C GLU A 68 4.37 18.69 8.06
N THR A 69 4.10 18.25 9.28
CA THR A 69 5.01 18.47 10.43
C THR A 69 6.17 17.46 10.49
N PHE A 70 6.09 16.40 9.70
CA PHE A 70 7.12 15.37 9.65
C PHE A 70 8.17 15.69 8.61
N THR A 71 9.43 15.36 8.90
CA THR A 71 10.48 15.30 7.89
C THR A 71 10.25 14.13 6.93
N GLN A 72 10.81 14.16 5.72
CA GLN A 72 10.73 13.03 4.78
C GLN A 72 11.25 11.73 5.39
N GLN A 73 12.37 11.78 6.13
CA GLN A 73 12.91 10.62 6.83
C GLN A 73 11.97 10.15 7.95
N GLY A 74 11.32 11.08 8.65
CA GLY A 74 10.31 10.79 9.68
C GLY A 74 9.11 10.04 9.09
N LEU A 75 8.60 10.49 7.94
CA LEU A 75 7.52 9.81 7.21
C LEU A 75 7.96 8.44 6.69
N ALA A 76 9.18 8.33 6.13
CA ALA A 76 9.71 7.05 5.65
C ALA A 76 9.87 5.99 6.76
N ARG A 77 9.89 6.39 8.04
CA ARG A 77 9.83 5.46 9.20
C ARG A 77 8.41 5.17 9.68
N LYS A 78 7.43 5.85 9.14
CA LYS A 78 6.01 5.70 9.51
C LYS A 78 5.19 5.03 8.43
N ILE A 79 5.50 5.31 7.17
CA ILE A 79 4.71 4.85 6.02
C ILE A 79 5.64 4.23 4.99
N SER A 80 5.32 3.00 4.55
CA SER A 80 5.86 2.41 3.33
C SER A 80 4.79 2.39 2.24
N ILE A 81 5.22 2.45 0.98
CA ILE A 81 4.33 2.39 -0.17
C ILE A 81 4.86 1.46 -1.25
N VAL A 82 3.96 0.67 -1.83
CA VAL A 82 4.16 -0.07 -3.08
C VAL A 82 3.28 0.59 -4.13
N LEU A 83 3.89 1.07 -5.22
CA LEU A 83 3.18 1.67 -6.34
C LEU A 83 3.00 0.65 -7.46
N THR A 84 1.95 0.81 -8.26
CA THR A 84 1.70 0.00 -9.47
C THR A 84 2.82 0.18 -10.48
N GLN A 85 3.33 1.42 -10.62
CA GLN A 85 4.49 1.70 -11.47
C GLN A 85 5.75 1.09 -10.86
N LYS A 86 6.37 0.19 -11.61
CA LYS A 86 7.60 -0.47 -11.19
C LYS A 86 8.79 0.46 -11.43
N PRO A 87 9.66 0.66 -10.43
CA PRO A 87 10.91 1.40 -10.66
C PRO A 87 11.77 0.61 -11.66
N ASP A 88 12.36 1.30 -12.62
CA ASP A 88 13.36 0.72 -13.53
C ASP A 88 14.68 0.53 -12.77
N VAL A 89 14.74 -0.57 -12.04
CA VAL A 89 15.92 -0.96 -11.27
C VAL A 89 16.62 -2.09 -12.02
N GLN A 90 17.89 -1.88 -12.35
CA GLN A 90 18.72 -2.85 -13.07
C GLN A 90 19.97 -3.18 -12.26
N ASN A 91 20.56 -4.34 -12.54
CA ASN A 91 21.82 -4.77 -11.95
C ASN A 91 21.83 -4.91 -10.42
N LEU A 92 20.66 -5.13 -9.81
CA LEU A 92 20.52 -5.48 -8.40
C LEU A 92 19.91 -6.85 -8.25
N THR A 93 20.35 -7.59 -7.26
CA THR A 93 19.71 -8.83 -6.82
C THR A 93 18.41 -8.54 -6.05
N VAL A 94 17.54 -9.54 -5.93
CA VAL A 94 16.33 -9.47 -5.11
C VAL A 94 16.64 -9.01 -3.68
N ALA A 95 17.68 -9.60 -3.06
CA ALA A 95 18.07 -9.25 -1.69
C ALA A 95 18.51 -7.77 -1.57
N GLU A 96 19.24 -7.25 -2.56
CA GLU A 96 19.66 -5.85 -2.58
C GLU A 96 18.48 -4.91 -2.76
N VAL A 97 17.56 -5.22 -3.67
CA VAL A 97 16.33 -4.40 -3.86
C VAL A 97 15.49 -4.36 -2.58
N ILE A 98 15.32 -5.49 -1.90
CA ILE A 98 14.60 -5.52 -0.63
C ILE A 98 15.38 -4.76 0.45
N GLY A 99 16.71 -4.86 0.43
CA GLY A 99 17.61 -4.09 1.31
C GLY A 99 17.43 -2.57 1.19
N LEU A 100 17.03 -2.05 0.02
CA LEU A 100 16.69 -0.62 -0.12
C LEU A 100 15.55 -0.19 0.80
N GLY A 101 14.68 -1.11 1.23
CA GLY A 101 13.65 -0.84 2.24
C GLY A 101 14.23 -0.40 3.60
N ARG A 102 15.51 -0.71 3.87
CA ARG A 102 16.22 -0.29 5.09
C ARG A 102 16.80 1.12 5.03
N SER A 103 16.71 1.81 3.87
CA SER A 103 17.26 3.16 3.68
C SER A 103 16.94 4.16 4.79
N PRO A 104 15.73 4.20 5.38
CA PRO A 104 15.43 5.12 6.49
C PRO A 104 16.22 4.86 7.77
N TYR A 105 16.85 3.68 7.90
CA TYR A 105 17.59 3.24 9.09
C TYR A 105 19.09 3.14 8.88
N THR A 106 19.55 3.20 7.62
CA THR A 106 20.98 3.16 7.29
C THR A 106 21.55 4.57 7.23
N GLY A 107 22.86 4.70 7.44
CA GLY A 107 23.57 5.97 7.28
C GLY A 107 23.79 6.32 5.80
N PHE A 108 24.54 7.39 5.55
CA PHE A 108 24.82 7.94 4.23
C PHE A 108 25.34 6.91 3.21
N PHE A 109 26.14 5.96 3.65
CA PHE A 109 26.69 4.90 2.79
C PHE A 109 25.73 3.70 2.57
N GLY A 110 24.52 3.71 3.11
CA GLY A 110 23.54 2.64 2.91
C GLY A 110 23.94 1.26 3.44
N LYS A 111 25.01 1.16 4.26
CA LYS A 111 25.53 -0.13 4.74
C LYS A 111 24.54 -0.82 5.68
N LEU A 112 24.09 -2.01 5.30
CA LEU A 112 23.23 -2.86 6.12
C LEU A 112 24.03 -3.47 7.29
N ARG A 113 23.46 -3.40 8.49
CA ARG A 113 23.96 -4.09 9.68
C ARG A 113 23.35 -5.49 9.80
N ALA A 114 23.86 -6.32 10.71
CA ALA A 114 23.33 -7.67 10.93
C ALA A 114 21.80 -7.70 11.16
N ARG A 115 21.27 -6.73 11.92
CA ARG A 115 19.83 -6.57 12.13
C ARG A 115 19.09 -6.30 10.82
N ASP A 116 19.60 -5.43 9.97
CA ASP A 116 18.98 -5.09 8.69
C ASP A 116 18.95 -6.31 7.77
N CYS A 117 20.02 -7.07 7.73
CA CYS A 117 20.09 -8.34 6.97
C CYS A 117 19.07 -9.36 7.49
N ALA A 118 18.86 -9.47 8.81
CA ALA A 118 17.82 -10.33 9.39
C ALA A 118 16.42 -9.90 8.93
N VAL A 119 16.11 -8.60 8.99
CA VAL A 119 14.82 -8.04 8.53
C VAL A 119 14.59 -8.31 7.04
N VAL A 120 15.62 -8.14 6.21
CA VAL A 120 15.53 -8.46 4.76
C VAL A 120 15.22 -9.94 4.55
N ASN A 121 15.88 -10.83 5.31
CA ASN A 121 15.65 -12.27 5.22
C ASN A 121 14.21 -12.64 5.65
N ASP A 122 13.71 -12.02 6.71
CA ASP A 122 12.35 -12.24 7.19
C ASP A 122 11.31 -11.74 6.18
N ALA A 123 11.56 -10.61 5.54
CA ALA A 123 10.70 -10.11 4.47
C ALA A 123 10.68 -11.04 3.26
N ILE A 124 11.83 -11.57 2.82
CA ILE A 124 11.94 -12.55 1.73
C ILE A 124 11.11 -13.80 2.04
N ARG A 125 11.24 -14.35 3.26
CA ARG A 125 10.48 -15.52 3.71
C ARG A 125 8.98 -15.26 3.76
N SER A 126 8.59 -14.10 4.26
CA SER A 126 7.17 -13.75 4.43
C SER A 126 6.38 -13.75 3.11
N VAL A 127 7.03 -13.48 1.98
CA VAL A 127 6.41 -13.49 0.65
C VAL A 127 6.75 -14.74 -0.19
N GLY A 128 7.50 -15.71 0.39
CA GLY A 128 7.80 -17.00 -0.24
C GLY A 128 8.73 -16.91 -1.45
N ILE A 129 9.72 -16.00 -1.45
CA ILE A 129 10.63 -15.78 -2.59
C ILE A 129 12.09 -16.11 -2.29
N GLU A 130 12.38 -16.96 -1.28
CA GLU A 130 13.75 -17.38 -0.96
C GLU A 130 14.52 -17.91 -2.16
N PRO A 131 13.98 -18.74 -3.05
CA PRO A 131 14.70 -19.25 -4.22
C PRO A 131 15.16 -18.13 -5.17
N LEU A 132 14.54 -16.96 -5.12
CA LEU A 132 14.85 -15.83 -6.00
C LEU A 132 15.90 -14.88 -5.43
N ARG A 133 16.31 -15.07 -4.18
CA ARG A 133 17.14 -14.15 -3.39
C ARG A 133 18.33 -13.56 -4.15
N HIS A 134 19.05 -14.40 -4.90
CA HIS A 134 20.28 -14.04 -5.61
C HIS A 134 20.06 -13.77 -7.10
N ARG A 135 18.81 -13.87 -7.59
CA ARG A 135 18.49 -13.54 -8.97
C ARG A 135 18.49 -12.03 -9.18
N MET A 136 18.87 -11.61 -10.36
CA MET A 136 18.79 -10.20 -10.78
C MET A 136 17.34 -9.81 -10.99
N ILE A 137 16.94 -8.62 -10.49
CA ILE A 137 15.55 -8.14 -10.54
C ILE A 137 14.98 -8.08 -11.97
N GLN A 138 15.81 -7.76 -12.97
CA GLN A 138 15.39 -7.68 -14.37
C GLN A 138 15.09 -9.04 -15.00
N THR A 139 15.53 -10.16 -14.39
CA THR A 139 15.28 -11.52 -14.89
C THR A 139 13.98 -12.13 -14.34
N LEU A 140 13.28 -11.41 -13.48
CA LEU A 140 12.07 -11.89 -12.84
C LEU A 140 10.83 -11.63 -13.72
N SER A 141 9.83 -12.53 -13.61
CA SER A 141 8.49 -12.28 -14.10
C SER A 141 7.85 -11.09 -13.37
N ASP A 142 6.79 -10.54 -13.94
CA ASP A 142 6.09 -9.41 -13.34
C ASP A 142 5.50 -9.75 -11.96
N GLY A 143 4.97 -10.95 -11.79
CA GLY A 143 4.46 -11.43 -10.50
C GLY A 143 5.56 -11.59 -9.45
N GLU A 144 6.70 -12.21 -9.82
CA GLU A 144 7.85 -12.33 -8.92
C GLU A 144 8.39 -10.95 -8.52
N ARG A 145 8.48 -10.01 -9.47
CA ARG A 145 8.90 -8.63 -9.21
C ARG A 145 7.94 -7.92 -8.26
N GLN A 146 6.63 -8.15 -8.40
CA GLN A 146 5.63 -7.60 -7.49
C GLN A 146 5.82 -8.11 -6.06
N LYS A 147 6.05 -9.41 -5.87
CA LYS A 147 6.38 -9.99 -4.55
C LYS A 147 7.65 -9.35 -3.96
N VAL A 148 8.67 -9.05 -4.77
CA VAL A 148 9.87 -8.33 -4.32
C VAL A 148 9.54 -6.91 -3.83
N MET A 149 8.65 -6.18 -4.52
CA MET A 149 8.25 -4.83 -4.07
C MET A 149 7.46 -4.88 -2.76
N ILE A 150 6.61 -5.86 -2.58
CA ILE A 150 5.91 -6.10 -1.30
C ILE A 150 6.94 -6.40 -0.20
N ALA A 151 7.90 -7.34 -0.44
CA ALA A 151 8.95 -7.66 0.51
C ALA A 151 9.81 -6.42 0.89
N LYS A 152 10.12 -5.55 -0.08
CA LYS A 152 10.82 -4.28 0.17
C LYS A 152 10.02 -3.38 1.12
N ALA A 153 8.71 -3.26 0.93
CA ALA A 153 7.86 -2.48 1.83
C ALA A 153 7.78 -3.09 3.24
N LEU A 154 7.74 -4.43 3.33
CA LEU A 154 7.80 -5.15 4.62
C LEU A 154 9.13 -4.92 5.33
N ALA A 155 10.25 -4.96 4.59
CA ALA A 155 11.59 -4.72 5.13
C ALA A 155 11.77 -3.30 5.69
N GLN A 156 10.95 -2.35 5.28
CA GLN A 156 10.95 -1.00 5.84
C GLN A 156 10.44 -0.94 7.30
N GLU A 157 9.79 -2.01 7.81
CA GLU A 157 9.27 -2.13 9.19
C GLU A 157 8.38 -0.96 9.65
N THR A 158 7.65 -0.35 8.74
CA THR A 158 6.76 0.77 9.08
C THR A 158 5.46 0.28 9.73
N PRO A 159 4.82 1.06 10.60
CA PRO A 159 3.50 0.76 11.14
C PRO A 159 2.37 0.91 10.11
N ILE A 160 2.58 1.69 9.05
CA ILE A 160 1.59 1.90 7.97
C ILE A 160 2.17 1.38 6.67
N ILE A 161 1.39 0.58 5.93
CA ILE A 161 1.75 0.06 4.61
C ILE A 161 0.63 0.42 3.63
N LEU A 162 0.97 1.18 2.60
CA LEU A 162 0.05 1.54 1.52
C LEU A 162 0.45 0.77 0.25
N LEU A 163 -0.51 0.17 -0.45
CA LEU A 163 -0.23 -0.61 -1.65
C LEU A 163 -1.20 -0.21 -2.76
N ASP A 164 -0.63 0.20 -3.88
CA ASP A 164 -1.40 0.58 -5.07
C ASP A 164 -1.43 -0.59 -6.04
N GLU A 165 -2.57 -1.27 -6.12
CA GLU A 165 -2.82 -2.46 -6.94
C GLU A 165 -1.74 -3.56 -6.79
N PRO A 166 -1.45 -4.04 -5.57
CA PRO A 166 -0.32 -4.94 -5.32
C PRO A 166 -0.49 -6.32 -5.96
N THR A 167 -1.65 -6.64 -6.48
CA THR A 167 -1.98 -7.96 -7.04
C THR A 167 -2.22 -7.95 -8.54
N ALA A 168 -2.06 -6.81 -9.24
CA ALA A 168 -2.42 -6.63 -10.64
C ALA A 168 -1.76 -7.64 -11.61
N PHE A 169 -0.57 -8.16 -11.27
CA PHE A 169 0.22 -9.04 -12.14
C PHE A 169 0.32 -10.48 -11.60
N LEU A 170 -0.48 -10.82 -10.59
CA LEU A 170 -0.47 -12.13 -9.97
C LEU A 170 -1.60 -13.00 -10.51
N ASP A 171 -1.38 -14.31 -10.54
CA ASP A 171 -2.44 -15.30 -10.72
C ASP A 171 -3.35 -15.35 -9.49
N PHE A 172 -4.52 -15.95 -9.62
CA PHE A 172 -5.53 -15.95 -8.56
C PHE A 172 -5.04 -16.55 -7.24
N PRO A 173 -4.34 -17.70 -7.19
CA PRO A 173 -3.76 -18.23 -5.95
C PRO A 173 -2.79 -17.24 -5.29
N SER A 174 -1.86 -16.66 -6.05
CA SER A 174 -0.89 -15.68 -5.53
C SER A 174 -1.55 -14.39 -5.04
N LYS A 175 -2.65 -13.96 -5.69
CA LYS A 175 -3.47 -12.84 -5.20
C LYS A 175 -4.04 -13.15 -3.82
N ALA A 176 -4.69 -14.32 -3.65
CA ALA A 176 -5.29 -14.73 -2.38
C ALA A 176 -4.24 -14.85 -1.27
N GLU A 177 -3.08 -15.45 -1.57
CA GLU A 177 -1.94 -15.52 -0.63
C GLU A 177 -1.47 -14.13 -0.20
N THR A 178 -1.38 -13.18 -1.14
CA THR A 178 -0.98 -11.79 -0.85
C THR A 178 -1.99 -11.10 0.07
N PHE A 179 -3.29 -11.23 -0.20
CA PHE A 179 -4.34 -10.68 0.67
C PHE A 179 -4.28 -11.30 2.07
N GLN A 180 -4.11 -12.63 2.16
CA GLN A 180 -3.99 -13.34 3.43
C GLN A 180 -2.77 -12.87 4.23
N LEU A 181 -1.61 -12.71 3.57
CA LEU A 181 -0.40 -12.18 4.19
C LEU A 181 -0.63 -10.77 4.74
N LEU A 182 -1.20 -9.87 3.94
CA LEU A 182 -1.45 -8.49 4.36
C LEU A 182 -2.43 -8.43 5.53
N ARG A 183 -3.49 -9.24 5.51
CA ARG A 183 -4.45 -9.34 6.61
C ARG A 183 -3.80 -9.87 7.89
N SER A 184 -3.00 -10.93 7.80
CA SER A 184 -2.25 -11.46 8.96
C SER A 184 -1.32 -10.38 9.54
N MET A 185 -0.64 -9.60 8.70
CA MET A 185 0.20 -8.50 9.16
C MET A 185 -0.59 -7.37 9.82
N ALA A 186 -1.79 -7.07 9.33
CA ALA A 186 -2.66 -6.11 9.99
C ALA A 186 -3.04 -6.61 11.39
N HIS A 187 -3.58 -7.82 11.50
CA HIS A 187 -4.11 -8.36 12.75
C HIS A 187 -3.04 -8.76 13.77
N GLU A 188 -2.01 -9.51 13.33
CA GLU A 188 -1.03 -10.08 14.25
C GLU A 188 0.11 -9.11 14.61
N LYS A 189 0.41 -8.15 13.72
CA LYS A 189 1.49 -7.16 13.93
C LYS A 189 0.97 -5.74 14.15
N ASP A 190 -0.33 -5.58 14.37
CA ASP A 190 -1.01 -4.30 14.60
C ASP A 190 -0.66 -3.22 13.55
N LYS A 191 -0.54 -3.62 12.27
CA LYS A 191 -0.26 -2.68 11.19
C LYS A 191 -1.55 -2.06 10.65
N LEU A 192 -1.45 -0.80 10.22
CA LEU A 192 -2.47 -0.17 9.39
C LEU A 192 -2.11 -0.45 7.94
N ILE A 193 -2.96 -1.19 7.25
CA ILE A 193 -2.73 -1.54 5.85
C ILE A 193 -3.87 -1.00 4.99
N VAL A 194 -3.51 -0.25 3.94
CA VAL A 194 -4.45 0.21 2.92
C VAL A 194 -3.97 -0.28 1.58
N LEU A 195 -4.79 -1.04 0.87
CA LEU A 195 -4.50 -1.44 -0.50
C LEU A 195 -5.59 -0.99 -1.45
N SER A 196 -5.21 -0.49 -2.63
CA SER A 196 -6.16 -0.30 -3.72
C SER A 196 -6.27 -1.59 -4.53
N THR A 197 -7.47 -1.89 -4.99
CA THR A 197 -7.72 -3.05 -5.85
C THR A 197 -8.98 -2.88 -6.70
N HIS A 198 -9.00 -3.57 -7.83
CA HIS A 198 -10.20 -3.79 -8.65
C HIS A 198 -10.76 -5.21 -8.48
N ASP A 199 -10.12 -6.04 -7.66
CA ASP A 199 -10.53 -7.41 -7.37
C ASP A 199 -11.53 -7.43 -6.21
N LEU A 200 -12.80 -7.17 -6.55
CA LEU A 200 -13.87 -7.00 -5.56
C LEU A 200 -14.12 -8.27 -4.73
N GLU A 201 -13.98 -9.47 -5.33
CA GLU A 201 -14.19 -10.74 -4.61
C GLU A 201 -13.18 -10.89 -3.48
N LEU A 202 -11.90 -10.62 -3.76
CA LEU A 202 -10.86 -10.71 -2.73
C LEU A 202 -10.98 -9.57 -1.71
N ALA A 203 -11.34 -8.35 -2.14
CA ALA A 203 -11.59 -7.25 -1.23
C ALA A 203 -12.71 -7.61 -0.24
N VAL A 204 -13.87 -8.06 -0.72
CA VAL A 204 -15.02 -8.48 0.13
C VAL A 204 -14.67 -9.63 1.06
N ARG A 205 -13.78 -10.55 0.64
CA ARG A 205 -13.39 -11.70 1.44
C ARG A 205 -12.39 -11.39 2.55
N PHE A 206 -11.47 -10.47 2.31
CA PHE A 206 -10.31 -10.29 3.18
C PHE A 206 -10.28 -8.94 3.91
N ALA A 207 -10.95 -7.90 3.41
CA ALA A 207 -10.95 -6.59 4.05
C ALA A 207 -11.74 -6.58 5.37
N ASP A 208 -11.23 -5.81 6.31
CA ASP A 208 -11.96 -5.44 7.53
C ASP A 208 -12.79 -4.17 7.29
N CYS A 209 -12.33 -3.32 6.34
CA CYS A 209 -13.02 -2.10 5.94
C CYS A 209 -12.91 -1.91 4.43
N LEU A 210 -14.03 -1.68 3.77
CA LEU A 210 -14.12 -1.36 2.35
C LEU A 210 -14.35 0.14 2.18
N LEU A 211 -13.49 0.78 1.41
CA LEU A 211 -13.50 2.20 1.08
C LEU A 211 -13.74 2.33 -0.42
N GLU A 212 -14.87 2.86 -0.81
CA GLU A 212 -15.21 3.03 -2.21
C GLU A 212 -15.01 4.47 -2.65
N VAL A 213 -14.30 4.62 -3.77
CA VAL A 213 -14.19 5.91 -4.45
C VAL A 213 -15.13 5.91 -5.63
N GLU A 214 -16.16 6.74 -5.55
CA GLU A 214 -17.16 6.92 -6.59
C GLU A 214 -17.47 8.40 -6.78
N GLU A 215 -17.59 8.83 -8.03
CA GLU A 215 -17.97 10.22 -8.42
C GLU A 215 -17.23 11.33 -7.66
N GLY A 216 -15.93 11.10 -7.37
CA GLY A 216 -15.10 12.08 -6.67
C GLY A 216 -15.31 12.13 -5.15
N SER A 217 -16.05 11.20 -4.59
CA SER A 217 -16.28 11.04 -3.14
C SER A 217 -15.70 9.73 -2.65
N LEU A 218 -15.48 9.61 -1.34
CA LEU A 218 -15.04 8.37 -0.70
C LEU A 218 -16.05 7.97 0.38
N HIS A 219 -16.53 6.74 0.29
CA HIS A 219 -17.53 6.18 1.20
C HIS A 219 -17.01 4.89 1.85
N ILE A 220 -17.44 4.63 3.09
CA ILE A 220 -17.30 3.32 3.71
C ILE A 220 -18.51 2.50 3.27
N VAL A 221 -18.27 1.35 2.68
CA VAL A 221 -19.30 0.45 2.16
C VAL A 221 -19.21 -0.91 2.83
N THR A 222 -20.34 -1.61 2.85
CA THR A 222 -20.40 -2.99 3.39
C THR A 222 -20.11 -4.04 2.32
N ALA A 223 -19.69 -5.22 2.75
CA ALA A 223 -19.51 -6.35 1.85
C ALA A 223 -20.81 -6.77 1.13
N ALA A 224 -21.98 -6.46 1.70
CA ALA A 224 -23.27 -6.73 1.10
C ALA A 224 -23.57 -5.78 -0.08
N GLU A 225 -23.31 -4.49 0.09
CA GLU A 225 -23.47 -3.46 -0.95
C GLU A 225 -22.57 -3.77 -2.15
N VAL A 226 -21.29 -4.07 -1.91
CA VAL A 226 -20.35 -4.43 -2.99
C VAL A 226 -20.79 -5.71 -3.74
N ARG A 227 -21.30 -6.73 -3.03
CA ARG A 227 -21.83 -7.94 -3.68
C ARG A 227 -23.06 -7.67 -4.53
N GLN A 228 -23.95 -6.79 -4.07
CA GLN A 228 -25.13 -6.39 -4.83
C GLN A 228 -24.72 -5.68 -6.12
N GLU A 229 -23.79 -4.73 -6.05
CA GLU A 229 -23.26 -4.02 -7.22
C GLU A 229 -22.63 -5.01 -8.24
N MET A 230 -21.81 -5.97 -7.74
CA MET A 230 -21.25 -7.02 -8.60
C MET A 230 -22.33 -7.82 -9.32
N GLN A 231 -23.44 -8.18 -8.68
CA GLN A 231 -24.54 -8.90 -9.28
C GLN A 231 -25.27 -8.08 -10.35
N GLU A 232 -25.46 -6.80 -10.12
CA GLU A 232 -26.08 -5.87 -11.09
C GLU A 232 -25.23 -5.68 -12.36
N ILE A 233 -23.90 -5.73 -12.21
CA ILE A 233 -22.96 -5.65 -13.34
C ILE A 233 -22.98 -6.94 -14.19
N ILE A 234 -23.06 -8.12 -13.54
CA ILE A 234 -23.05 -9.43 -14.20
C ILE A 234 -24.43 -9.77 -14.82
N GLY A 235 -25.51 -9.25 -14.22
CA GLY A 235 -26.89 -9.50 -14.68
C GLY A 235 -27.35 -8.64 -15.87
N LYS A 236 -26.50 -7.74 -16.36
CA LYS A 236 -26.68 -6.94 -17.59
C LYS A 236 -25.90 -7.53 -18.74
#